data_1386e259b077f97f8fd6eef7ab3729bc
#
_entry.id   1386e259b077f97f8fd6eef7ab3729bc
#
_cell.length_a   1.000
_cell.length_b   1.000
_cell.length_c   1.000
_cell.angle_alpha   90.00
_cell.angle_beta   90.00
_cell.angle_gamma   90.00
#
_symmetry.space_group_name_H-M   'P 1'
#
loop_
_entity.id
_entity.type
_entity.pdbx_description
1 polymer ?
#
loop_
_entity_poly.entity_id
_entity_poly.type
_entity_poly.pdbx_seq_one_letter_code
_entity_poly.pdbx_strand_id
1 'polypeptide(L)'
;MKLTDLKFQPGVDKQDSPYAAGDDRRYVDSQLVRFHYGKPERWKGWSYLPNPNQTVIGVVRDTHSWVSLDGNRYLALGTDRKLYILEGSALYDITPIRATESLTNPFTTVSSSPIVTVTDSSHGASVGDFVTFTDGTTNNVLDGIEFNNEFEITTIVDANNYKITYSSNATGATAGGGGSVTATYQITVGPSTSTYGYGWGVLTWGLSTWGTARSSSSITLDARNWSLDNFGEDLIATALNGGTYQWDTSSGTGTRAVSLGATAPVASRFSLVSSDTRHLFLFGTCTTVTDAATQDDLFFRFSDRESLTQWAPTAENEAGSLRIADGSRIIGAVTSTGQILVWTDQSLHGIQFVGTPFTFGQRQLGANCGLIAQHAAVDVNGQAFWMGDDAFYMYDGVVKKMPCSVQDYVYDDLSYTNKNDIAC
;
A
#
# COMPACT_ATOMS: atom_id res chain seq x y z
N MET A 1 -10.10 37.83 47.57
CA MET A 1 -9.45 36.67 46.91
C MET A 1 -8.99 37.13 45.56
N LYS A 2 -7.67 37.22 45.26
CA LYS A 2 -7.18 37.54 43.91
C LYS A 2 -7.20 36.24 43.11
N LEU A 3 -8.03 36.20 42.08
CA LEU A 3 -7.97 35.14 41.06
C LEU A 3 -6.68 35.31 40.26
N THR A 4 -5.79 34.33 40.33
CA THR A 4 -4.56 34.29 39.53
C THR A 4 -4.87 33.42 38.33
N ASP A 5 -4.67 33.99 37.14
CA ASP A 5 -4.80 33.25 35.86
C ASP A 5 -3.60 32.31 35.74
N LEU A 6 -3.84 31.02 35.82
CA LEU A 6 -2.84 29.98 35.59
C LEU A 6 -2.76 29.70 34.10
N LYS A 7 -1.72 30.18 33.45
CA LYS A 7 -1.44 29.88 32.04
C LYS A 7 -0.49 28.70 31.96
N PHE A 8 -0.95 27.63 31.35
CA PHE A 8 -0.11 26.48 30.98
C PHE A 8 0.36 26.63 29.54
N GLN A 9 1.55 26.13 29.25
CA GLN A 9 2.06 26.03 27.89
C GLN A 9 1.38 24.85 27.17
N PRO A 10 1.02 24.98 25.89
CA PRO A 10 0.45 23.88 25.14
C PRO A 10 1.50 22.79 24.87
N GLY A 11 1.03 21.55 24.78
CA GLY A 11 1.88 20.39 24.52
C GLY A 11 2.11 19.55 25.79
N VAL A 12 2.66 18.36 25.57
CA VAL A 12 3.02 17.39 26.60
C VAL A 12 4.53 17.25 26.61
N ASP A 13 5.11 17.22 27.79
CA ASP A 13 6.54 16.98 27.97
C ASP A 13 6.75 15.67 28.72
N LYS A 14 7.35 14.71 28.01
CA LYS A 14 7.68 13.37 28.52
C LYS A 14 9.19 13.15 28.68
N GLN A 15 10.02 14.10 28.22
CA GLN A 15 11.47 14.01 28.33
C GLN A 15 11.99 14.54 29.67
N ASP A 16 11.37 15.62 30.14
CA ASP A 16 11.73 16.19 31.43
C ASP A 16 11.07 15.45 32.60
N SER A 17 11.69 15.58 33.78
CA SER A 17 11.05 15.07 34.98
C SER A 17 9.71 15.78 35.23
N PRO A 18 8.72 15.12 35.88
CA PRO A 18 7.44 15.76 36.17
C PRO A 18 7.56 17.06 36.99
N TYR A 19 8.63 17.21 37.74
CA TYR A 19 8.91 18.43 38.51
C TYR A 19 9.39 19.56 37.60
N ALA A 20 10.35 19.28 36.71
CA ALA A 20 10.87 20.27 35.76
C ALA A 20 9.80 20.73 34.79
N ALA A 21 9.02 19.80 34.22
CA ALA A 21 7.90 20.11 33.33
C ALA A 21 6.81 20.93 34.06
N GLY A 22 6.58 20.69 35.37
CA GLY A 22 5.67 21.44 36.20
C GLY A 22 6.16 22.87 36.46
N ASP A 23 7.45 23.09 36.70
CA ASP A 23 8.06 24.41 36.85
C ASP A 23 7.91 25.24 35.55
N ASP A 24 8.04 24.60 34.39
CA ASP A 24 7.81 25.21 33.06
C ASP A 24 6.32 25.35 32.72
N ARG A 25 5.42 24.92 33.59
CA ARG A 25 3.96 24.91 33.37
C ARG A 25 3.51 24.10 32.16
N ARG A 26 4.18 23.02 31.86
CA ARG A 26 3.84 22.08 30.81
C ARG A 26 3.00 20.92 31.35
N TYR A 27 2.23 20.29 30.45
CA TYR A 27 1.52 19.07 30.78
C TYR A 27 2.49 17.88 30.72
N VAL A 28 2.48 17.04 31.73
CA VAL A 28 3.32 15.82 31.78
C VAL A 28 2.65 14.61 31.15
N ASP A 29 1.31 14.65 31.02
CA ASP A 29 0.51 13.60 30.38
C ASP A 29 -0.83 14.14 29.90
N SER A 30 -1.35 13.58 28.80
CA SER A 30 -2.71 13.83 28.33
C SER A 30 -3.18 12.72 27.40
N GLN A 31 -4.47 12.41 27.44
CA GLN A 31 -5.11 11.46 26.54
C GLN A 31 -6.34 12.09 25.88
N LEU A 32 -6.50 11.84 24.56
CA LEU A 32 -7.64 12.32 23.77
C LEU A 32 -7.83 13.85 23.85
N VAL A 33 -6.72 14.58 23.93
CA VAL A 33 -6.67 16.04 23.99
C VAL A 33 -5.88 16.58 22.80
N ARG A 34 -6.38 17.63 22.17
CA ARG A 34 -5.62 18.48 21.25
C ARG A 34 -5.42 19.85 21.85
N PHE A 35 -4.34 20.51 21.49
CA PHE A 35 -4.11 21.91 21.87
C PHE A 35 -4.55 22.82 20.72
N HIS A 36 -5.55 23.65 20.98
CA HIS A 36 -6.09 24.59 19.98
C HIS A 36 -6.06 26.00 20.58
N TYR A 37 -5.45 26.94 19.86
CA TYR A 37 -5.17 28.29 20.38
C TYR A 37 -4.51 28.31 21.78
N GLY A 38 -3.58 27.37 22.01
CA GLY A 38 -2.86 27.24 23.28
C GLY A 38 -3.69 26.67 24.46
N LYS A 39 -4.90 26.18 24.19
CA LYS A 39 -5.78 25.58 25.22
C LYS A 39 -6.01 24.10 24.92
N PRO A 40 -6.05 23.24 25.95
CA PRO A 40 -6.41 21.84 25.77
C PRO A 40 -7.90 21.74 25.45
N GLU A 41 -8.22 21.07 24.38
CA GLU A 41 -9.58 20.72 23.98
C GLU A 41 -9.71 19.21 23.86
N ARG A 42 -10.83 18.68 24.30
CA ARG A 42 -11.12 17.26 24.13
C ARG A 42 -11.20 16.91 22.66
N TRP A 43 -10.46 15.88 22.23
CA TRP A 43 -10.63 15.29 20.91
C TRP A 43 -12.02 14.69 20.81
N LYS A 44 -12.77 15.10 19.78
CA LYS A 44 -14.08 14.51 19.51
C LYS A 44 -13.86 13.07 19.02
N GLY A 45 -14.72 12.14 19.46
CA GLY A 45 -14.59 10.73 19.11
C GLY A 45 -14.76 10.48 17.59
N TRP A 46 -14.41 9.28 17.18
CA TRP A 46 -14.61 8.76 15.82
C TRP A 46 -16.08 8.38 15.65
N SER A 47 -16.62 8.61 14.45
CA SER A 47 -17.90 8.06 14.04
C SER A 47 -17.68 7.10 12.89
N TYR A 48 -18.46 6.03 12.84
CA TYR A 48 -18.42 5.12 11.70
C TYR A 48 -18.89 5.86 10.45
N LEU A 49 -18.19 5.66 9.34
CA LEU A 49 -18.68 6.04 8.04
C LEU A 49 -19.90 5.14 7.74
N PRO A 50 -21.09 5.69 7.51
CA PRO A 50 -22.24 4.86 7.22
C PRO A 50 -22.02 4.17 5.87
N ASN A 51 -21.81 2.88 5.90
CA ASN A 51 -21.79 2.04 4.71
C ASN A 51 -22.74 0.86 4.91
N PRO A 52 -23.91 0.92 4.33
CA PRO A 52 -24.90 -0.14 4.50
C PRO A 52 -24.64 -1.40 3.68
N ASN A 53 -23.75 -1.37 2.67
CA ASN A 53 -23.77 -2.40 1.63
C ASN A 53 -22.59 -3.38 1.69
N GLN A 54 -21.43 -2.99 2.22
CA GLN A 54 -20.24 -3.85 2.22
C GLN A 54 -19.34 -3.57 3.43
N THR A 55 -18.63 -4.61 3.87
CA THR A 55 -17.57 -4.51 4.86
C THR A 55 -16.21 -4.48 4.13
N VAL A 56 -15.31 -3.58 4.53
CA VAL A 56 -13.93 -3.57 4.04
C VAL A 56 -13.23 -4.85 4.48
N ILE A 57 -12.69 -5.60 3.53
CA ILE A 57 -11.90 -6.81 3.80
C ILE A 57 -10.42 -6.42 3.88
N GLY A 58 -9.79 -6.79 4.98
CA GLY A 58 -8.38 -6.48 5.25
C GLY A 58 -8.18 -5.20 6.07
N VAL A 59 -6.92 -4.86 6.29
CA VAL A 59 -6.48 -3.65 7.01
C VAL A 59 -6.16 -2.56 6.00
N VAL A 60 -6.78 -1.40 6.13
CA VAL A 60 -6.50 -0.25 5.25
C VAL A 60 -5.07 0.22 5.50
N ARG A 61 -4.29 0.32 4.42
CA ARG A 61 -2.88 0.71 4.42
C ARG A 61 -2.64 2.07 3.80
N ASP A 62 -3.46 2.44 2.83
CA ASP A 62 -3.38 3.73 2.18
C ASP A 62 -4.77 4.22 1.78
N THR A 63 -4.93 5.54 1.74
CA THR A 63 -6.17 6.19 1.35
C THR A 63 -5.88 7.42 0.50
N HIS A 64 -6.61 7.59 -0.60
CA HIS A 64 -6.49 8.76 -1.44
C HIS A 64 -7.86 9.30 -1.83
N SER A 65 -8.06 10.61 -1.69
CA SER A 65 -9.31 11.26 -2.03
C SER A 65 -9.12 12.31 -3.11
N TRP A 66 -9.99 12.28 -4.12
CA TRP A 66 -9.98 13.28 -5.20
C TRP A 66 -11.40 13.60 -5.68
N VAL A 67 -11.48 14.59 -6.56
CA VAL A 67 -12.72 15.02 -7.19
C VAL A 67 -12.53 14.95 -8.70
N SER A 68 -13.45 14.27 -9.41
CA SER A 68 -13.46 14.27 -10.88
C SER A 68 -13.93 15.60 -11.46
N LEU A 69 -13.72 15.79 -12.75
CA LEU A 69 -14.19 17.00 -13.46
C LEU A 69 -15.72 17.12 -13.42
N ASP A 70 -16.43 16.01 -13.33
CA ASP A 70 -17.89 16.00 -13.17
C ASP A 70 -18.36 16.36 -11.75
N GLY A 71 -17.42 16.59 -10.83
CA GLY A 71 -17.69 16.96 -9.44
C GLY A 71 -17.98 15.78 -8.50
N ASN A 72 -17.87 14.55 -8.97
CA ASN A 72 -17.99 13.36 -8.13
C ASN A 72 -16.77 13.24 -7.20
N ARG A 73 -17.04 12.85 -5.96
CA ARG A 73 -16.00 12.68 -4.93
C ARG A 73 -15.73 11.21 -4.71
N TYR A 74 -14.48 10.84 -4.84
CA TYR A 74 -14.01 9.49 -4.64
C TYR A 74 -13.04 9.41 -3.46
N LEU A 75 -13.07 8.28 -2.77
CA LEU A 75 -12.06 7.90 -1.79
C LEU A 75 -11.60 6.48 -2.11
N ALA A 76 -10.36 6.35 -2.54
CA ALA A 76 -9.73 5.05 -2.70
C ALA A 76 -9.25 4.51 -1.35
N LEU A 77 -9.38 3.20 -1.15
CA LEU A 77 -8.94 2.48 0.03
C LEU A 77 -8.13 1.26 -0.41
N GLY A 78 -6.83 1.28 -0.17
CA GLY A 78 -5.95 0.13 -0.40
C GLY A 78 -5.79 -0.68 0.88
N THR A 79 -6.23 -1.94 0.89
CA THR A 79 -6.02 -2.86 2.01
C THR A 79 -4.93 -3.87 1.70
N ASP A 80 -4.46 -4.61 2.70
CA ASP A 80 -3.56 -5.75 2.48
C ASP A 80 -4.16 -6.84 1.58
N ARG A 81 -5.50 -6.82 1.37
CA ARG A 81 -6.22 -7.86 0.64
C ARG A 81 -6.91 -7.37 -0.63
N LYS A 82 -7.43 -6.15 -0.65
CA LYS A 82 -8.27 -5.62 -1.74
C LYS A 82 -8.06 -4.13 -1.98
N LEU A 83 -8.57 -3.67 -3.12
CA LEU A 83 -8.62 -2.25 -3.50
C LEU A 83 -10.08 -1.83 -3.69
N TYR A 84 -10.48 -0.73 -3.03
CA TYR A 84 -11.85 -0.25 -3.06
C TYR A 84 -11.93 1.22 -3.47
N ILE A 85 -13.10 1.59 -4.03
CA ILE A 85 -13.53 2.98 -4.18
C ILE A 85 -14.79 3.18 -3.35
N LEU A 86 -14.79 4.25 -2.58
CA LEU A 86 -15.99 4.79 -1.93
C LEU A 86 -16.48 5.98 -2.74
N GLU A 87 -17.72 5.90 -3.25
CA GLU A 87 -18.44 6.99 -3.89
C GLU A 87 -19.72 7.25 -3.10
N GLY A 88 -19.88 8.47 -2.59
CA GLY A 88 -20.99 8.79 -1.71
C GLY A 88 -20.99 7.94 -0.44
N SER A 89 -21.94 6.99 -0.33
CA SER A 89 -22.03 6.03 0.77
C SER A 89 -21.84 4.57 0.34
N ALA A 90 -21.54 4.33 -0.93
CA ALA A 90 -21.38 3.00 -1.49
C ALA A 90 -19.89 2.65 -1.69
N LEU A 91 -19.53 1.44 -1.28
CA LEU A 91 -18.20 0.89 -1.45
C LEU A 91 -18.21 -0.07 -2.65
N TYR A 92 -17.21 0.04 -3.51
CA TYR A 92 -17.06 -0.78 -4.72
C TYR A 92 -15.70 -1.45 -4.71
N ASP A 93 -15.67 -2.76 -4.96
CA ASP A 93 -14.45 -3.53 -5.10
C ASP A 93 -13.89 -3.36 -6.51
N ILE A 94 -12.77 -2.65 -6.62
CA ILE A 94 -12.06 -2.42 -7.87
C ILE A 94 -10.74 -3.21 -7.96
N THR A 95 -10.54 -4.20 -7.09
CA THR A 95 -9.32 -5.02 -7.06
C THR A 95 -9.01 -5.57 -8.45
N PRO A 96 -7.79 -5.39 -8.97
CA PRO A 96 -7.42 -5.83 -10.33
C PRO A 96 -7.51 -7.35 -10.48
N ILE A 97 -7.81 -7.78 -11.70
CA ILE A 97 -7.83 -9.19 -12.09
C ILE A 97 -6.45 -9.60 -12.61
N ARG A 98 -5.93 -10.69 -12.08
CA ARG A 98 -4.65 -11.29 -12.49
C ARG A 98 -4.81 -12.23 -13.69
N ALA A 99 -5.83 -13.09 -13.62
CA ALA A 99 -6.08 -14.11 -14.63
C ALA A 99 -7.57 -14.46 -14.71
N THR A 100 -8.01 -14.92 -15.87
CA THR A 100 -9.33 -15.48 -16.08
C THR A 100 -9.17 -16.80 -16.83
N GLU A 101 -9.71 -17.89 -16.25
CA GLU A 101 -9.59 -19.25 -16.75
C GLU A 101 -10.97 -19.86 -17.00
N SER A 102 -11.08 -20.68 -18.04
CA SER A 102 -12.28 -21.47 -18.31
C SER A 102 -12.09 -22.91 -17.84
N LEU A 103 -12.86 -23.31 -16.83
CA LEU A 103 -12.75 -24.60 -16.20
C LEU A 103 -13.93 -25.50 -16.59
N THR A 104 -13.70 -26.79 -16.64
CA THR A 104 -14.75 -27.80 -16.91
C THR A 104 -14.85 -28.76 -15.74
N ASN A 105 -16.01 -28.79 -15.10
CA ASN A 105 -16.30 -29.62 -13.93
C ASN A 105 -15.25 -29.50 -12.80
N PRO A 106 -14.89 -28.26 -12.38
CA PRO A 106 -13.75 -28.07 -11.48
C PRO A 106 -14.02 -28.45 -10.02
N PHE A 107 -15.28 -28.61 -9.60
CA PHE A 107 -15.63 -28.70 -8.19
C PHE A 107 -15.73 -30.15 -7.70
N THR A 108 -15.08 -30.44 -6.58
CA THR A 108 -15.24 -31.68 -5.84
C THR A 108 -15.75 -31.38 -4.44
N THR A 109 -16.94 -31.86 -4.13
CA THR A 109 -17.62 -31.71 -2.83
C THR A 109 -17.53 -32.97 -2.00
N VAL A 110 -17.66 -32.81 -0.68
CA VAL A 110 -17.72 -33.91 0.30
C VAL A 110 -18.97 -33.70 1.14
N SER A 111 -19.82 -34.75 1.22
CA SER A 111 -21.07 -34.69 1.99
C SER A 111 -20.84 -34.24 3.43
N SER A 112 -21.67 -33.35 3.93
CA SER A 112 -21.60 -32.76 5.27
C SER A 112 -20.34 -31.94 5.54
N SER A 113 -19.65 -31.49 4.49
CA SER A 113 -18.46 -30.61 4.58
C SER A 113 -18.72 -29.25 3.86
N PRO A 114 -18.29 -28.11 4.40
CA PRO A 114 -18.37 -26.84 3.72
C PRO A 114 -17.17 -26.60 2.78
N ILE A 115 -16.20 -27.52 2.79
CA ILE A 115 -14.94 -27.38 2.04
C ILE A 115 -15.12 -28.02 0.66
N VAL A 116 -14.80 -27.23 -0.37
CA VAL A 116 -14.81 -27.69 -1.76
C VAL A 116 -13.39 -27.64 -2.31
N THR A 117 -12.99 -28.71 -2.98
CA THR A 117 -11.73 -28.73 -3.73
C THR A 117 -12.01 -28.26 -5.17
N VAL A 118 -11.22 -27.32 -5.63
CA VAL A 118 -11.26 -26.79 -7.00
C VAL A 118 -10.04 -27.30 -7.75
N THR A 119 -10.26 -27.86 -8.93
CA THR A 119 -9.20 -28.32 -9.83
C THR A 119 -9.02 -27.32 -10.95
N ASP A 120 -7.83 -26.72 -11.03
CA ASP A 120 -7.42 -25.76 -12.05
C ASP A 120 -5.92 -25.87 -12.27
N SER A 121 -5.50 -26.23 -13.47
CA SER A 121 -4.10 -26.52 -13.80
C SER A 121 -3.24 -25.25 -13.76
N SER A 122 -2.21 -25.28 -12.94
CA SER A 122 -1.24 -24.17 -12.80
C SER A 122 -1.90 -22.85 -12.39
N HIS A 123 -2.88 -22.88 -11.49
CA HIS A 123 -3.68 -21.74 -11.04
C HIS A 123 -2.85 -20.57 -10.50
N GLY A 124 -1.63 -20.78 -10.04
CA GLY A 124 -0.73 -19.75 -9.55
C GLY A 124 -1.27 -18.91 -8.36
N ALA A 125 -2.29 -19.41 -7.68
CA ALA A 125 -2.91 -18.73 -6.55
C ALA A 125 -2.20 -19.08 -5.23
N SER A 126 -2.36 -18.19 -4.25
CA SER A 126 -1.86 -18.34 -2.89
C SER A 126 -3.01 -18.41 -1.88
N VAL A 127 -2.71 -18.86 -0.67
CA VAL A 127 -3.70 -18.84 0.42
C VAL A 127 -4.08 -17.40 0.72
N GLY A 128 -5.38 -17.14 0.82
CA GLY A 128 -5.94 -15.81 1.04
C GLY A 128 -6.31 -15.05 -0.23
N ASP A 129 -5.92 -15.53 -1.43
CA ASP A 129 -6.34 -14.94 -2.71
C ASP A 129 -7.84 -15.10 -2.92
N PHE A 130 -8.42 -14.23 -3.75
CA PHE A 130 -9.82 -14.27 -4.09
C PHE A 130 -10.03 -14.73 -5.52
N VAL A 131 -11.03 -15.59 -5.70
CA VAL A 131 -11.50 -16.08 -7.00
C VAL A 131 -13.02 -15.90 -7.10
N THR A 132 -13.48 -15.37 -8.22
CA THR A 132 -14.92 -15.29 -8.53
C THR A 132 -15.23 -16.33 -9.59
N PHE A 133 -16.21 -17.18 -9.32
CA PHE A 133 -16.71 -18.09 -10.33
C PHE A 133 -17.99 -17.53 -10.95
N THR A 134 -18.10 -17.67 -12.26
CA THR A 134 -19.30 -17.37 -13.01
C THR A 134 -19.54 -18.46 -14.05
N ASP A 135 -20.78 -18.85 -14.23
CA ASP A 135 -21.20 -19.67 -15.38
C ASP A 135 -22.21 -18.90 -16.21
N GLY A 136 -22.50 -19.38 -17.41
CA GLY A 136 -23.49 -18.77 -18.30
C GLY A 136 -24.93 -19.03 -17.86
N THR A 137 -25.16 -19.69 -16.72
CA THR A 137 -26.48 -20.02 -16.17
C THR A 137 -26.68 -19.30 -14.84
N THR A 138 -27.94 -19.01 -14.50
CA THR A 138 -28.28 -18.13 -13.38
C THR A 138 -28.01 -18.71 -11.99
N ASN A 139 -27.75 -20.00 -11.84
CA ASN A 139 -27.49 -20.68 -10.56
C ASN A 139 -26.64 -21.91 -10.78
N ASN A 140 -25.32 -21.78 -10.65
CA ASN A 140 -24.43 -22.96 -10.57
C ASN A 140 -24.49 -23.53 -9.15
N VAL A 141 -25.46 -24.39 -8.91
CA VAL A 141 -25.64 -25.07 -7.61
C VAL A 141 -25.24 -26.53 -7.74
N LEU A 142 -24.21 -26.96 -6.98
CA LEU A 142 -23.80 -28.34 -6.87
C LEU A 142 -23.88 -28.78 -5.39
N ASP A 143 -24.62 -29.83 -5.11
CA ASP A 143 -24.80 -30.34 -3.75
C ASP A 143 -25.25 -29.29 -2.71
N GLY A 144 -26.07 -28.32 -3.14
CA GLY A 144 -26.58 -27.22 -2.29
C GLY A 144 -25.61 -26.06 -2.11
N ILE A 145 -24.44 -26.07 -2.77
CA ILE A 145 -23.48 -24.99 -2.77
C ILE A 145 -23.64 -24.18 -4.05
N GLU A 146 -23.82 -22.86 -3.90
CA GLU A 146 -23.90 -21.90 -5.02
C GLU A 146 -22.50 -21.38 -5.34
N PHE A 147 -22.06 -21.57 -6.58
CA PHE A 147 -20.70 -21.21 -7.03
C PHE A 147 -20.62 -19.88 -7.76
N ASN A 148 -21.71 -19.28 -8.21
CA ASN A 148 -21.68 -17.95 -8.83
C ASN A 148 -21.44 -16.85 -7.80
N ASN A 149 -20.26 -16.90 -7.17
CA ASN A 149 -19.87 -16.03 -6.07
C ASN A 149 -18.35 -15.84 -6.04
N GLU A 150 -17.92 -14.90 -5.20
CA GLU A 150 -16.52 -14.71 -4.85
C GLU A 150 -16.17 -15.58 -3.63
N PHE A 151 -15.01 -16.24 -3.69
CA PHE A 151 -14.49 -17.10 -2.62
C PHE A 151 -13.05 -16.75 -2.29
N GLU A 152 -12.72 -16.85 -1.01
CA GLU A 152 -11.34 -16.84 -0.53
C GLU A 152 -10.75 -18.25 -0.66
N ILE A 153 -9.53 -18.34 -1.18
CA ILE A 153 -8.76 -19.57 -1.27
C ILE A 153 -8.16 -19.85 0.12
N THR A 154 -8.67 -20.88 0.76
CA THR A 154 -8.32 -21.19 2.15
C THR A 154 -7.11 -22.13 2.29
N THR A 155 -6.86 -22.96 1.28
CA THR A 155 -5.75 -23.91 1.30
C THR A 155 -5.28 -24.21 -0.12
N ILE A 156 -3.98 -24.18 -0.35
CA ILE A 156 -3.36 -24.73 -1.56
C ILE A 156 -3.01 -26.19 -1.31
N VAL A 157 -3.54 -27.07 -2.15
CA VAL A 157 -3.24 -28.52 -2.08
C VAL A 157 -1.97 -28.82 -2.87
N ASP A 158 -1.94 -28.38 -4.12
CA ASP A 158 -0.80 -28.49 -5.04
C ASP A 158 -0.92 -27.43 -6.15
N ALA A 159 -0.09 -27.50 -7.19
CA ALA A 159 -0.09 -26.55 -8.29
C ALA A 159 -1.40 -26.53 -9.13
N ASN A 160 -2.22 -27.58 -9.01
CA ASN A 160 -3.43 -27.77 -9.80
C ASN A 160 -4.70 -27.84 -8.96
N ASN A 161 -4.61 -27.79 -7.63
CA ASN A 161 -5.75 -27.97 -6.75
C ASN A 161 -5.65 -27.02 -5.55
N TYR A 162 -6.77 -26.38 -5.23
CA TYR A 162 -6.92 -25.59 -4.01
C TYR A 162 -8.29 -25.80 -3.38
N LYS A 163 -8.49 -25.27 -2.18
CA LYS A 163 -9.75 -25.39 -1.44
C LYS A 163 -10.35 -24.02 -1.16
N ILE A 164 -11.66 -23.96 -1.26
CA ILE A 164 -12.51 -22.86 -0.84
C ILE A 164 -13.47 -23.35 0.25
N THR A 165 -14.05 -22.42 1.01
CA THR A 165 -15.01 -22.76 2.07
C THR A 165 -16.32 -22.01 1.81
N TYR A 166 -17.42 -22.73 1.83
CA TYR A 166 -18.77 -22.18 1.70
C TYR A 166 -19.43 -22.00 3.08
N SER A 167 -20.48 -21.21 3.16
CA SER A 167 -21.20 -20.89 4.40
C SER A 167 -22.01 -22.05 4.97
N SER A 168 -22.37 -23.05 4.14
CA SER A 168 -23.11 -24.25 4.54
C SER A 168 -22.45 -25.52 4.04
N ASN A 169 -22.80 -26.64 4.66
CA ASN A 169 -22.28 -27.95 4.29
C ASN A 169 -22.91 -28.44 2.98
N ALA A 170 -22.12 -29.14 2.16
CA ALA A 170 -22.61 -29.85 0.99
C ALA A 170 -23.58 -30.95 1.36
N THR A 171 -24.68 -31.08 0.63
CA THR A 171 -25.73 -32.12 0.82
C THR A 171 -25.36 -33.44 0.18
N GLY A 172 -24.41 -33.45 -0.75
CA GLY A 172 -23.92 -34.59 -1.49
C GLY A 172 -22.40 -34.65 -1.59
N ALA A 173 -21.89 -35.63 -2.31
CA ALA A 173 -20.49 -35.79 -2.63
C ALA A 173 -20.36 -36.02 -4.15
N THR A 174 -19.87 -35.02 -4.84
CA THR A 174 -19.65 -35.07 -6.30
C THR A 174 -18.17 -34.89 -6.59
N ALA A 175 -17.60 -35.74 -7.42
CA ALA A 175 -16.24 -35.65 -7.89
C ALA A 175 -16.25 -35.08 -9.33
N GLY A 176 -15.74 -33.85 -9.50
CA GLY A 176 -15.71 -33.22 -10.81
C GLY A 176 -17.09 -32.75 -11.29
N GLY A 177 -17.66 -31.72 -10.68
CA GLY A 177 -18.94 -31.11 -11.03
C GLY A 177 -18.85 -29.64 -11.36
N GLY A 178 -20.01 -29.02 -11.67
CA GLY A 178 -20.17 -27.58 -11.93
C GLY A 178 -20.22 -27.18 -13.39
N GLY A 179 -20.03 -28.10 -14.34
CA GLY A 179 -20.11 -27.78 -15.79
C GLY A 179 -18.99 -26.87 -16.26
N SER A 180 -19.31 -25.98 -17.20
CA SER A 180 -18.35 -24.98 -17.70
C SER A 180 -18.43 -23.70 -16.85
N VAL A 181 -17.33 -23.36 -16.20
CA VAL A 181 -17.23 -22.25 -15.23
C VAL A 181 -16.06 -21.35 -15.62
N THR A 182 -16.28 -20.05 -15.55
CA THR A 182 -15.20 -19.05 -15.64
C THR A 182 -14.70 -18.73 -14.24
N ALA A 183 -13.43 -18.95 -13.98
CA ALA A 183 -12.73 -18.56 -12.75
C ALA A 183 -11.97 -17.26 -13.00
N THR A 184 -12.27 -16.22 -12.24
CA THR A 184 -11.63 -14.91 -12.33
C THR A 184 -10.83 -14.67 -11.07
N TYR A 185 -9.50 -14.71 -11.17
CA TYR A 185 -8.57 -14.54 -10.06
C TYR A 185 -8.18 -13.09 -9.89
N GLN A 186 -8.34 -12.56 -8.69
CA GLN A 186 -7.81 -11.26 -8.32
C GLN A 186 -6.28 -11.32 -8.16
N ILE A 187 -5.63 -10.15 -8.10
CA ILE A 187 -4.21 -10.08 -7.78
C ILE A 187 -3.95 -10.73 -6.41
N THR A 188 -2.77 -11.32 -6.27
CA THR A 188 -2.37 -12.00 -5.04
C THR A 188 -2.41 -11.05 -3.85
N VAL A 189 -3.05 -11.48 -2.76
CA VAL A 189 -3.07 -10.73 -1.50
C VAL A 189 -1.65 -10.66 -0.93
N GLY A 190 -1.37 -9.56 -0.24
CA GLY A 190 -0.10 -9.39 0.44
C GLY A 190 -0.15 -9.86 1.89
N PRO A 191 1.00 -9.98 2.56
CA PRO A 191 1.04 -10.24 3.98
C PRO A 191 0.45 -9.05 4.75
N SER A 192 -0.31 -9.36 5.81
CA SER A 192 -0.89 -8.35 6.69
C SER A 192 0.13 -7.73 7.67
N THR A 193 1.26 -8.40 7.90
CA THR A 193 2.32 -7.98 8.81
C THR A 193 3.68 -8.21 8.18
N SER A 194 4.63 -7.34 8.51
CA SER A 194 6.03 -7.54 8.11
C SER A 194 6.67 -8.67 8.91
N THR A 195 7.58 -9.41 8.27
CA THR A 195 8.34 -10.50 8.90
C THR A 195 9.83 -10.31 8.69
N TYR A 196 10.65 -10.56 9.71
CA TYR A 196 12.09 -10.61 9.52
C TYR A 196 12.47 -11.87 8.74
N GLY A 197 13.07 -11.70 7.57
CA GLY A 197 13.51 -12.81 6.71
C GLY A 197 14.78 -13.50 7.16
N TYR A 198 15.63 -12.80 7.92
CA TYR A 198 16.96 -13.27 8.32
C TYR A 198 17.19 -13.01 9.80
N GLY A 199 17.91 -13.92 10.47
CA GLY A 199 18.34 -13.78 11.85
C GLY A 199 18.12 -15.06 12.67
N TRP A 200 18.73 -15.08 13.88
CA TRP A 200 18.54 -16.14 14.85
C TRP A 200 17.09 -16.10 15.39
N GLY A 201 16.39 -17.24 15.32
CA GLY A 201 15.02 -17.35 15.82
C GLY A 201 13.92 -16.95 14.81
N VAL A 202 14.28 -16.57 13.58
CA VAL A 202 13.30 -16.29 12.53
C VAL A 202 12.83 -17.56 11.85
N LEU A 203 11.50 -17.74 11.80
CA LEU A 203 10.82 -18.92 11.25
C LEU A 203 11.08 -20.22 12.06
N THR A 204 10.52 -21.32 11.61
CA THR A 204 10.61 -22.62 12.30
C THR A 204 12.03 -23.19 12.20
N TRP A 205 12.59 -23.66 13.31
CA TRP A 205 13.84 -24.39 13.32
C TRP A 205 13.70 -25.71 12.54
N GLY A 206 14.71 -26.05 11.75
CA GLY A 206 14.73 -27.34 11.03
C GLY A 206 14.05 -27.36 9.66
N LEU A 207 13.69 -26.21 9.08
CA LEU A 207 13.11 -26.12 7.73
C LEU A 207 14.06 -26.46 6.57
N SER A 208 15.36 -26.67 6.85
CA SER A 208 16.35 -26.99 5.81
C SER A 208 17.44 -27.90 6.39
N THR A 209 18.15 -28.62 5.52
CA THR A 209 19.31 -29.42 5.91
C THR A 209 20.49 -28.54 6.26
N TRP A 210 21.38 -29.01 7.15
CA TRP A 210 22.61 -28.30 7.51
C TRP A 210 23.44 -27.95 6.26
N GLY A 211 23.84 -26.68 6.16
CA GLY A 211 24.64 -26.19 5.03
C GLY A 211 23.85 -25.76 3.80
N THR A 212 22.52 -25.88 3.79
CA THR A 212 21.67 -25.38 2.70
C THR A 212 21.09 -24.03 3.07
N ALA A 213 21.43 -22.99 2.33
CA ALA A 213 20.81 -21.68 2.51
C ALA A 213 19.32 -21.74 2.15
N ARG A 214 18.49 -21.04 2.93
CA ARG A 214 17.06 -20.87 2.58
C ARG A 214 16.93 -20.09 1.28
N SER A 215 15.92 -20.45 0.49
CA SER A 215 15.52 -19.61 -0.64
C SER A 215 14.97 -18.29 -0.10
N SER A 216 15.61 -17.19 -0.45
CA SER A 216 15.15 -15.84 -0.13
C SER A 216 13.92 -15.42 -0.97
N SER A 217 13.70 -16.08 -2.10
CA SER A 217 12.62 -15.76 -3.04
C SER A 217 11.21 -16.08 -2.53
N SER A 218 11.10 -16.87 -1.44
CA SER A 218 9.80 -17.26 -0.85
C SER A 218 9.46 -16.49 0.43
N ILE A 219 10.30 -15.53 0.85
CA ILE A 219 10.10 -14.80 2.11
C ILE A 219 9.64 -13.39 1.76
N THR A 220 8.36 -13.12 1.99
CA THR A 220 7.84 -11.77 1.92
C THR A 220 8.20 -11.04 3.22
N LEU A 221 9.01 -10.01 3.13
CA LEU A 221 9.56 -9.30 4.28
C LEU A 221 8.67 -8.15 4.74
N ASP A 222 8.10 -7.41 3.80
CA ASP A 222 7.29 -6.22 4.06
C ASP A 222 5.80 -6.55 3.99
N ALA A 223 5.02 -5.97 4.90
CA ALA A 223 3.55 -6.00 4.82
C ALA A 223 3.09 -5.37 3.50
N ARG A 224 1.96 -5.85 2.98
CA ARG A 224 1.34 -5.24 1.80
C ARG A 224 1.02 -3.78 2.11
N ASN A 225 1.55 -2.89 1.29
CA ASN A 225 1.21 -1.49 1.28
C ASN A 225 0.79 -1.07 -0.13
N TRP A 226 0.09 0.04 -0.22
CA TRP A 226 -0.31 0.66 -1.46
C TRP A 226 0.30 2.05 -1.55
N SER A 227 0.41 2.53 -2.77
CA SER A 227 0.60 3.93 -3.08
C SER A 227 -0.52 4.34 -4.00
N LEU A 228 -1.37 5.22 -3.52
CA LEU A 228 -2.56 5.69 -4.20
C LEU A 228 -2.39 7.16 -4.56
N ASP A 229 -2.64 7.50 -5.82
CA ASP A 229 -2.58 8.88 -6.31
C ASP A 229 -3.52 9.03 -7.51
N ASN A 230 -3.80 10.25 -7.96
CA ASN A 230 -4.61 10.46 -9.15
C ASN A 230 -3.80 11.06 -10.29
N PHE A 231 -3.95 10.50 -11.48
CA PHE A 231 -3.41 11.01 -12.73
C PHE A 231 -4.54 11.63 -13.57
N GLY A 232 -4.70 12.94 -13.48
CA GLY A 232 -5.91 13.58 -13.96
C GLY A 232 -7.13 13.18 -13.11
N GLU A 233 -8.10 12.51 -13.70
CA GLU A 233 -9.28 11.99 -13.01
C GLU A 233 -9.15 10.53 -12.55
N ASP A 234 -8.18 9.80 -13.13
CA ASP A 234 -8.03 8.37 -12.92
C ASP A 234 -7.19 8.06 -11.69
N LEU A 235 -7.57 7.02 -10.96
CA LEU A 235 -6.77 6.51 -9.86
C LEU A 235 -5.60 5.71 -10.38
N ILE A 236 -4.41 5.98 -9.84
CA ILE A 236 -3.22 5.13 -9.97
C ILE A 236 -2.99 4.43 -8.64
N ALA A 237 -2.88 3.12 -8.69
CA ALA A 237 -2.67 2.28 -7.51
C ALA A 237 -1.49 1.34 -7.74
N THR A 238 -0.43 1.50 -6.95
CA THR A 238 0.76 0.64 -7.00
C THR A 238 0.81 -0.23 -5.75
N ALA A 239 0.82 -1.54 -5.94
CA ALA A 239 1.04 -2.48 -4.85
C ALA A 239 2.53 -2.60 -4.55
N LEU A 240 2.92 -2.56 -3.28
CA LEU A 240 4.32 -2.67 -2.86
C LEU A 240 4.98 -3.93 -3.45
N ASN A 241 6.09 -3.74 -4.18
CA ASN A 241 6.82 -4.77 -4.93
C ASN A 241 5.95 -5.53 -5.96
N GLY A 242 4.90 -4.88 -6.43
CA GLY A 242 3.97 -5.42 -7.41
C GLY A 242 3.71 -4.47 -8.57
N GLY A 243 2.69 -4.78 -9.36
CA GLY A 243 2.27 -3.97 -10.50
C GLY A 243 1.62 -2.65 -10.14
N THR A 244 1.56 -1.77 -11.11
CA THR A 244 0.81 -0.51 -11.06
C THR A 244 -0.44 -0.65 -11.90
N TYR A 245 -1.55 -0.15 -11.37
CA TYR A 245 -2.89 -0.27 -11.94
C TYR A 245 -3.53 1.10 -12.09
N GLN A 246 -4.36 1.24 -13.10
CA GLN A 246 -5.20 2.40 -13.35
C GLN A 246 -6.67 2.00 -13.18
N TRP A 247 -7.42 2.78 -12.45
CA TRP A 247 -8.87 2.73 -12.48
C TRP A 247 -9.38 3.98 -13.21
N ASP A 248 -9.98 3.76 -14.36
CA ASP A 248 -10.53 4.79 -15.23
C ASP A 248 -11.89 5.24 -14.67
N THR A 249 -11.94 6.48 -14.20
CA THR A 249 -13.14 7.09 -13.62
C THR A 249 -14.31 7.11 -14.61
N SER A 250 -14.04 7.29 -15.92
CA SER A 250 -15.07 7.34 -16.96
C SER A 250 -15.74 5.99 -17.19
N SER A 251 -15.07 4.90 -16.85
CA SER A 251 -15.61 3.54 -16.95
C SER A 251 -16.57 3.16 -15.81
N GLY A 252 -16.67 4.01 -14.79
CA GLY A 252 -17.60 3.88 -13.67
C GLY A 252 -17.20 2.84 -12.62
N THR A 253 -17.90 2.87 -11.49
CA THR A 253 -17.60 2.05 -10.29
C THR A 253 -17.86 0.55 -10.45
N GLY A 254 -18.53 0.13 -11.51
CA GLY A 254 -18.73 -1.29 -11.85
C GLY A 254 -17.52 -1.96 -12.51
N THR A 255 -16.46 -1.21 -12.85
CA THR A 255 -15.25 -1.71 -13.49
C THR A 255 -14.12 -1.86 -12.48
N ARG A 256 -13.23 -2.83 -12.74
CA ARG A 256 -12.05 -3.06 -11.92
C ARG A 256 -10.85 -2.29 -12.47
N ALA A 257 -9.90 -1.97 -11.59
CA ALA A 257 -8.63 -1.41 -12.00
C ALA A 257 -7.86 -2.39 -12.90
N VAL A 258 -7.17 -1.86 -13.90
CA VAL A 258 -6.41 -2.63 -14.90
C VAL A 258 -4.93 -2.27 -14.83
N SER A 259 -4.05 -3.22 -15.18
CA SER A 259 -2.62 -2.96 -15.28
C SER A 259 -2.34 -1.90 -16.33
N LEU A 260 -1.30 -1.08 -16.13
CA LEU A 260 -0.84 -0.07 -17.12
C LEU A 260 -0.36 -0.68 -18.45
N GLY A 261 -0.35 -2.02 -18.55
CA GLY A 261 0.00 -2.74 -19.77
C GLY A 261 1.47 -3.18 -19.85
N ALA A 262 1.80 -3.85 -20.94
CA ALA A 262 3.10 -4.50 -21.13
C ALA A 262 4.29 -3.51 -21.29
N THR A 263 4.03 -2.24 -21.50
CA THR A 263 5.05 -1.20 -21.64
C THR A 263 5.44 -0.53 -20.32
N ALA A 264 4.62 -0.70 -19.27
CA ALA A 264 4.89 -0.18 -17.94
C ALA A 264 5.73 -1.18 -17.10
N PRO A 265 6.53 -0.71 -16.14
CA PRO A 265 7.26 -1.56 -15.23
C PRO A 265 6.36 -2.55 -14.48
N VAL A 266 6.75 -3.82 -14.49
CA VAL A 266 5.94 -4.92 -13.92
C VAL A 266 6.02 -5.00 -12.39
N ALA A 267 7.02 -4.37 -11.77
CA ALA A 267 7.14 -4.27 -10.32
C ALA A 267 7.74 -2.94 -9.90
N SER A 268 7.20 -2.38 -8.82
CA SER A 268 7.66 -1.13 -8.22
C SER A 268 7.35 -1.13 -6.72
N ARG A 269 8.09 -0.36 -5.95
CA ARG A 269 7.79 -0.21 -4.53
C ARG A 269 6.58 0.70 -4.31
N PHE A 270 6.57 1.85 -4.96
CA PHE A 270 5.46 2.80 -4.89
C PHE A 270 5.47 3.74 -6.10
N SER A 271 4.39 4.48 -6.25
CA SER A 271 4.21 5.49 -7.30
C SER A 271 3.97 6.88 -6.70
N LEU A 272 4.22 7.91 -7.50
CA LEU A 272 3.87 9.28 -7.22
C LEU A 272 3.51 9.99 -8.52
N VAL A 273 2.46 10.75 -8.54
CA VAL A 273 2.09 11.61 -9.66
C VAL A 273 2.64 13.02 -9.42
N SER A 274 3.41 13.53 -10.37
CA SER A 274 3.79 14.94 -10.38
C SER A 274 2.73 15.75 -11.12
N SER A 275 1.84 16.40 -10.38
CA SER A 275 0.78 17.22 -10.96
C SER A 275 1.33 18.41 -11.76
N ASP A 276 2.44 18.99 -11.32
CA ASP A 276 3.06 20.15 -11.95
C ASP A 276 3.63 19.83 -13.34
N THR A 277 4.26 18.65 -13.48
CA THR A 277 4.92 18.23 -14.73
C THR A 277 4.12 17.18 -15.49
N ARG A 278 3.06 16.63 -14.87
CA ARG A 278 2.16 15.61 -15.44
C ARG A 278 2.87 14.32 -15.85
N HIS A 279 3.77 13.86 -14.98
CA HIS A 279 4.49 12.60 -15.11
C HIS A 279 4.11 11.65 -13.98
N LEU A 280 4.02 10.36 -14.29
CA LEU A 280 3.94 9.32 -13.28
C LEU A 280 5.34 8.81 -12.96
N PHE A 281 5.71 8.82 -11.68
CA PHE A 281 6.95 8.27 -11.18
C PHE A 281 6.71 6.90 -10.55
N LEU A 282 7.61 5.96 -10.82
CA LEU A 282 7.67 4.64 -10.20
C LEU A 282 9.03 4.47 -9.53
N PHE A 283 9.02 4.29 -8.23
CA PHE A 283 10.22 4.19 -7.39
C PHE A 283 10.51 2.76 -6.99
N GLY A 284 11.81 2.40 -6.83
CA GLY A 284 12.23 1.04 -6.55
C GLY A 284 11.74 0.07 -7.62
N THR A 285 11.95 0.41 -8.88
CA THR A 285 11.32 -0.27 -10.02
C THR A 285 12.32 -1.09 -10.84
N CYS A 286 11.80 -1.83 -11.82
CA CYS A 286 12.61 -2.68 -12.71
C CYS A 286 13.54 -1.86 -13.61
N THR A 287 14.80 -2.25 -13.71
CA THR A 287 15.74 -1.69 -14.68
C THR A 287 15.40 -2.15 -16.11
N THR A 288 14.84 -3.36 -16.25
CA THR A 288 14.19 -3.85 -17.48
C THR A 288 12.69 -3.87 -17.24
N VAL A 289 11.94 -3.08 -18.01
CA VAL A 289 10.50 -2.82 -17.80
C VAL A 289 9.66 -4.09 -17.60
N THR A 290 9.94 -5.14 -18.38
CA THR A 290 9.14 -6.38 -18.42
C THR A 290 9.65 -7.49 -17.50
N ASP A 291 10.72 -7.26 -16.74
CA ASP A 291 11.35 -8.29 -15.93
C ASP A 291 11.42 -7.89 -14.45
N ALA A 292 10.53 -8.49 -13.66
CA ALA A 292 10.45 -8.26 -12.21
C ALA A 292 11.75 -8.66 -11.46
N ALA A 293 12.55 -9.59 -11.99
CA ALA A 293 13.82 -9.99 -11.38
C ALA A 293 14.90 -8.89 -11.45
N THR A 294 14.69 -7.86 -12.28
CA THR A 294 15.57 -6.71 -12.42
C THR A 294 15.19 -5.52 -11.55
N GLN A 295 14.27 -5.69 -10.59
CA GLN A 295 13.88 -4.63 -9.66
C GLN A 295 15.10 -4.18 -8.84
N ASP A 296 15.36 -2.87 -8.84
CA ASP A 296 16.41 -2.21 -8.04
C ASP A 296 15.73 -1.17 -7.13
N ASP A 297 15.87 -1.36 -5.84
CA ASP A 297 15.24 -0.53 -4.81
C ASP A 297 15.70 0.95 -4.79
N LEU A 298 16.79 1.27 -5.49
CA LEU A 298 17.29 2.65 -5.65
C LEU A 298 17.03 3.24 -7.03
N PHE A 299 16.44 2.46 -7.93
CA PHE A 299 16.16 2.89 -9.29
C PHE A 299 14.73 3.44 -9.40
N PHE A 300 14.55 4.50 -10.17
CA PHE A 300 13.23 5.02 -10.45
C PHE A 300 13.08 5.39 -11.93
N ARG A 301 11.85 5.30 -12.41
CA ARG A 301 11.44 5.70 -13.74
C ARG A 301 10.35 6.75 -13.67
N PHE A 302 10.30 7.56 -14.71
CA PHE A 302 9.18 8.47 -14.94
C PHE A 302 8.63 8.25 -16.35
N SER A 303 7.31 8.31 -16.47
CA SER A 303 6.60 8.19 -17.75
C SER A 303 6.89 9.38 -18.65
N ASP A 304 6.47 9.31 -19.88
CA ASP A 304 6.32 10.50 -20.72
C ASP A 304 5.21 11.39 -20.15
N ARG A 305 5.25 12.68 -20.51
CA ARG A 305 4.27 13.67 -20.09
C ARG A 305 2.86 13.25 -20.53
N GLU A 306 1.90 13.31 -19.61
CA GLU A 306 0.49 12.94 -19.87
C GLU A 306 0.29 11.50 -20.40
N SER A 307 1.25 10.61 -20.20
CA SER A 307 1.19 9.24 -20.68
C SER A 307 1.43 8.23 -19.59
N LEU A 308 0.56 7.23 -19.48
CA LEU A 308 0.71 6.08 -18.60
C LEU A 308 1.37 4.88 -19.28
N THR A 309 1.57 4.94 -20.61
CA THR A 309 2.03 3.80 -21.41
C THR A 309 3.44 3.96 -22.00
N GLN A 310 3.99 5.19 -22.01
CA GLN A 310 5.31 5.46 -22.56
C GLN A 310 6.36 5.57 -21.44
N TRP A 311 7.19 4.52 -21.33
CA TRP A 311 8.22 4.39 -20.28
C TRP A 311 9.63 4.23 -20.84
N ALA A 312 9.78 3.99 -22.13
CA ALA A 312 11.07 3.88 -22.81
C ALA A 312 11.51 5.25 -23.31
N PRO A 313 12.71 5.74 -22.91
CA PRO A 313 13.22 7.02 -23.37
C PRO A 313 13.50 6.97 -24.87
N THR A 314 13.05 7.99 -25.59
CA THR A 314 13.32 8.24 -27.01
C THR A 314 13.76 9.69 -27.21
N ALA A 315 14.18 10.04 -28.42
CA ALA A 315 14.53 11.42 -28.75
C ALA A 315 13.32 12.36 -28.79
N GLU A 316 12.10 11.82 -28.81
CA GLU A 316 10.85 12.56 -29.01
C GLU A 316 9.96 12.63 -27.77
N ASN A 317 10.31 11.91 -26.69
CA ASN A 317 9.54 11.88 -25.45
C ASN A 317 10.36 12.34 -24.24
N GLU A 318 9.66 12.59 -23.14
CA GLU A 318 10.26 13.01 -21.86
C GLU A 318 10.44 11.85 -20.88
N ALA A 319 10.12 10.60 -21.28
CA ALA A 319 10.29 9.43 -20.42
C ALA A 319 11.76 9.20 -20.07
N GLY A 320 12.02 8.69 -18.88
CA GLY A 320 13.39 8.45 -18.46
C GLY A 320 13.51 7.64 -17.19
N SER A 321 14.76 7.50 -16.74
CA SER A 321 15.06 6.82 -15.50
C SER A 321 16.35 7.32 -14.89
N LEU A 322 16.43 7.27 -13.56
CA LEU A 322 17.62 7.62 -12.80
C LEU A 322 17.78 6.63 -11.64
N ARG A 323 18.98 6.60 -11.07
CA ARG A 323 19.29 5.79 -9.89
C ARG A 323 19.86 6.68 -8.79
N ILE A 324 19.33 6.54 -7.58
CA ILE A 324 19.89 7.20 -6.39
C ILE A 324 21.14 6.44 -5.97
N ALA A 325 22.21 7.15 -5.65
CA ALA A 325 23.50 6.55 -5.33
C ALA A 325 23.73 6.30 -3.84
N ASP A 326 22.84 6.81 -2.97
CA ASP A 326 23.00 6.75 -1.52
C ASP A 326 21.82 6.05 -0.85
N GLY A 327 22.10 5.21 0.14
CA GLY A 327 21.15 4.35 0.81
C GLY A 327 21.10 2.93 0.23
N SER A 328 20.19 2.11 0.79
CA SER A 328 19.94 0.74 0.33
C SER A 328 18.62 0.60 -0.43
N ARG A 329 17.64 1.47 -0.15
CA ARG A 329 16.35 1.48 -0.82
C ARG A 329 15.68 2.84 -0.71
N ILE A 330 14.83 3.17 -1.68
CA ILE A 330 13.91 4.31 -1.62
C ILE A 330 12.73 3.90 -0.75
N ILE A 331 12.42 4.73 0.26
CA ILE A 331 11.35 4.45 1.22
C ILE A 331 10.06 5.16 0.84
N GLY A 332 10.12 6.45 0.50
CA GLY A 332 8.96 7.25 0.17
C GLY A 332 9.30 8.52 -0.57
N ALA A 333 8.29 9.17 -1.13
CA ALA A 333 8.41 10.45 -1.81
C ALA A 333 7.17 11.31 -1.59
N VAL A 334 7.36 12.63 -1.60
CA VAL A 334 6.30 13.61 -1.47
C VAL A 334 6.53 14.75 -2.45
N THR A 335 5.48 15.23 -3.09
CA THR A 335 5.55 16.43 -3.93
C THR A 335 5.66 17.66 -3.04
N SER A 336 6.65 18.51 -3.33
CA SER A 336 6.86 19.79 -2.67
C SER A 336 6.92 20.91 -3.71
N THR A 337 6.98 22.15 -3.27
CA THR A 337 6.98 23.30 -4.18
C THR A 337 8.18 23.26 -5.15
N GLY A 338 7.91 22.97 -6.42
CA GLY A 338 8.90 22.98 -7.52
C GLY A 338 9.89 21.81 -7.52
N GLN A 339 9.68 20.79 -6.66
CA GLN A 339 10.50 19.57 -6.62
C GLN A 339 9.74 18.41 -5.99
N ILE A 340 10.20 17.20 -6.27
CA ILE A 340 9.80 16.00 -5.57
C ILE A 340 10.88 15.67 -4.54
N LEU A 341 10.48 15.53 -3.29
CA LEU A 341 11.35 15.08 -2.21
C LEU A 341 11.27 13.55 -2.14
N VAL A 342 12.42 12.90 -2.20
CA VAL A 342 12.55 11.44 -2.20
C VAL A 342 13.49 11.02 -1.09
N TRP A 343 13.03 10.17 -0.21
CA TRP A 343 13.82 9.63 0.89
C TRP A 343 14.28 8.22 0.60
N THR A 344 15.55 7.99 0.90
CA THR A 344 16.05 6.64 1.11
C THR A 344 15.98 6.28 2.60
N ASP A 345 16.44 5.11 2.95
CA ASP A 345 16.65 4.71 4.35
C ASP A 345 17.75 5.53 5.07
N GLN A 346 18.53 6.35 4.35
CA GLN A 346 19.64 7.13 4.91
C GLN A 346 19.62 8.62 4.58
N SER A 347 19.04 9.02 3.46
CA SER A 347 19.21 10.38 2.92
C SER A 347 17.96 10.94 2.27
N LEU A 348 17.91 12.26 2.15
CA LEU A 348 16.90 13.01 1.41
C LEU A 348 17.48 13.51 0.10
N HIS A 349 16.74 13.30 -0.98
CA HIS A 349 17.04 13.78 -2.33
C HIS A 349 15.92 14.65 -2.87
N GLY A 350 16.28 15.64 -3.68
CA GLY A 350 15.34 16.44 -4.45
C GLY A 350 15.42 16.09 -5.93
N ILE A 351 14.28 15.83 -6.55
CA ILE A 351 14.14 15.67 -7.99
C ILE A 351 13.47 16.90 -8.55
N GLN A 352 14.10 17.54 -9.53
CA GLN A 352 13.62 18.77 -10.16
C GLN A 352 13.51 18.59 -11.66
N PHE A 353 12.49 19.19 -12.26
CA PHE A 353 12.38 19.29 -13.70
C PHE A 353 13.45 20.26 -14.24
N VAL A 354 14.31 19.76 -15.10
CA VAL A 354 15.42 20.53 -15.69
C VAL A 354 15.23 20.75 -17.20
N GLY A 355 14.22 20.10 -17.80
CA GLY A 355 13.92 20.15 -19.22
C GLY A 355 14.82 19.25 -20.06
N THR A 356 14.55 19.25 -21.37
CA THR A 356 15.30 18.43 -22.34
C THR A 356 16.77 18.83 -22.42
N PRO A 357 17.71 17.88 -22.59
CA PRO A 357 17.48 16.46 -22.89
C PRO A 357 17.34 15.56 -21.66
N PHE A 358 17.45 16.05 -20.45
CA PHE A 358 17.53 15.19 -19.25
C PHE A 358 16.19 15.05 -18.50
N THR A 359 15.19 15.85 -18.84
CA THR A 359 13.86 15.93 -18.23
C THR A 359 13.92 16.22 -16.71
N PHE A 360 14.50 15.31 -15.92
CA PHE A 360 14.66 15.50 -14.48
C PHE A 360 16.12 15.35 -14.05
N GLY A 361 16.50 16.18 -13.09
CA GLY A 361 17.78 16.10 -12.37
C GLY A 361 17.55 15.76 -10.90
N GLN A 362 18.50 15.06 -10.30
CA GLN A 362 18.47 14.73 -8.87
C GLN A 362 19.66 15.34 -8.14
N ARG A 363 19.42 15.73 -6.88
CA ARG A 363 20.49 16.19 -5.97
C ARG A 363 20.21 15.71 -4.56
N GLN A 364 21.25 15.41 -3.80
CA GLN A 364 21.15 15.13 -2.37
C GLN A 364 20.92 16.45 -1.60
N LEU A 365 19.93 16.45 -0.72
CA LEU A 365 19.54 17.60 0.13
C LEU A 365 19.98 17.40 1.57
N GLY A 366 20.07 16.15 2.03
CA GLY A 366 20.50 15.81 3.37
C GLY A 366 21.02 14.38 3.48
N ALA A 367 21.92 14.14 4.41
CA ALA A 367 22.46 12.82 4.75
C ALA A 367 22.10 12.48 6.20
N ASN A 368 22.04 11.19 6.52
CA ASN A 368 21.68 10.67 7.85
C ASN A 368 20.33 11.22 8.35
N CYS A 369 19.36 11.29 7.47
CA CYS A 369 18.02 11.79 7.73
C CYS A 369 16.97 10.97 6.96
N GLY A 370 17.18 9.65 6.91
CA GLY A 370 16.31 8.72 6.21
C GLY A 370 14.86 8.72 6.72
N LEU A 371 13.97 8.11 5.97
CA LEU A 371 12.55 7.98 6.30
C LEU A 371 12.28 6.60 6.90
N ILE A 372 11.48 6.56 7.96
CA ILE A 372 11.18 5.30 8.66
C ILE A 372 10.19 4.42 7.89
N ALA A 373 9.17 5.02 7.24
CA ALA A 373 8.11 4.32 6.51
C ALA A 373 7.61 5.14 5.31
N GLN A 374 6.98 4.48 4.35
CA GLN A 374 6.54 5.10 3.09
C GLN A 374 5.66 6.34 3.29
N HIS A 375 4.71 6.28 4.22
CA HIS A 375 3.74 7.34 4.50
C HIS A 375 4.10 8.19 5.74
N ALA A 376 5.36 8.13 6.20
CA ALA A 376 5.81 8.85 7.39
C ALA A 376 6.41 10.24 7.07
N ALA A 377 6.04 10.83 5.93
CA ALA A 377 6.44 12.16 5.52
C ALA A 377 5.25 12.95 4.96
N VAL A 378 5.22 14.24 5.24
CA VAL A 378 4.19 15.16 4.76
C VAL A 378 4.82 16.50 4.37
N ASP A 379 4.33 17.10 3.28
CA ASP A 379 4.65 18.49 2.89
C ASP A 379 3.52 19.42 3.32
N VAL A 380 3.87 20.51 3.95
CA VAL A 380 2.95 21.59 4.33
C VAL A 380 3.49 22.92 3.81
N ASN A 381 2.91 23.40 2.72
CA ASN A 381 3.28 24.67 2.10
C ASN A 381 4.78 24.80 1.74
N GLY A 382 5.38 23.73 1.22
CA GLY A 382 6.78 23.71 0.82
C GLY A 382 7.77 23.43 1.95
N GLN A 383 7.26 23.08 3.13
CA GLN A 383 8.03 22.57 4.24
C GLN A 383 7.69 21.10 4.46
N ALA A 384 8.69 20.23 4.35
CA ALA A 384 8.48 18.82 4.59
C ALA A 384 8.82 18.44 6.02
N PHE A 385 8.00 17.57 6.61
CA PHE A 385 8.18 17.00 7.94
C PHE A 385 8.15 15.49 7.83
N TRP A 386 9.04 14.79 8.55
CA TRP A 386 9.06 13.33 8.54
C TRP A 386 9.61 12.72 9.82
N MET A 387 9.28 11.46 10.01
CA MET A 387 9.85 10.62 11.05
C MET A 387 11.01 9.80 10.48
N GLY A 388 12.20 9.98 11.03
CA GLY A 388 13.36 9.14 10.74
C GLY A 388 13.47 7.96 11.71
N ASP A 389 14.53 7.16 11.60
CA ASP A 389 14.78 6.05 12.53
C ASP A 389 15.23 6.52 13.93
N ASP A 390 15.71 7.76 14.07
CA ASP A 390 16.31 8.29 15.31
C ASP A 390 15.70 9.62 15.80
N ALA A 391 14.99 10.34 14.94
CA ALA A 391 14.45 11.65 15.28
C ALA A 391 13.35 12.09 14.29
N PHE A 392 12.64 13.13 14.67
CA PHE A 392 11.78 13.88 13.77
C PHE A 392 12.60 14.95 13.04
N TYR A 393 12.33 15.12 11.77
CA TYR A 393 13.06 16.04 10.90
C TYR A 393 12.12 17.00 10.18
N MET A 394 12.66 18.12 9.76
CA MET A 394 12.01 19.07 8.86
C MET A 394 12.97 19.55 7.77
N TYR A 395 12.40 19.93 6.65
CA TYR A 395 13.10 20.55 5.53
C TYR A 395 12.38 21.84 5.12
N ASP A 396 13.08 22.95 5.19
CA ASP A 396 12.66 24.29 4.74
C ASP A 396 13.69 24.93 3.79
N GLY A 397 14.35 24.10 2.99
CA GLY A 397 15.55 24.43 2.23
C GLY A 397 16.83 23.85 2.84
N VAL A 398 16.80 23.50 4.12
CA VAL A 398 17.88 22.82 4.86
C VAL A 398 17.25 21.79 5.78
N VAL A 399 17.84 20.59 5.85
CA VAL A 399 17.41 19.55 6.78
C VAL A 399 17.78 19.91 8.22
N LYS A 400 16.81 19.84 9.13
CA LYS A 400 16.98 20.12 10.56
C LYS A 400 16.30 19.04 11.39
N LYS A 401 16.91 18.63 12.51
CA LYS A 401 16.22 17.87 13.55
C LYS A 401 15.20 18.77 14.26
N MET A 402 14.00 18.26 14.45
CA MET A 402 12.98 18.97 15.20
C MET A 402 13.15 18.69 16.69
N PRO A 403 13.20 19.71 17.56
CA PRO A 403 13.09 19.48 18.99
C PRO A 403 11.68 18.95 19.31
N CYS A 404 11.61 17.80 19.95
CA CYS A 404 10.33 17.17 20.30
C CYS A 404 10.38 16.67 21.74
N SER A 405 9.49 17.16 22.57
CA SER A 405 9.41 16.82 24.01
C SER A 405 8.78 15.45 24.30
N VAL A 406 8.42 14.71 23.24
CA VAL A 406 7.88 13.34 23.35
C VAL A 406 8.69 12.34 22.51
N GLN A 407 9.86 12.74 21.99
CA GLN A 407 10.65 11.92 21.09
C GLN A 407 11.01 10.56 21.70
N ASP A 408 11.67 10.56 22.85
CA ASP A 408 12.14 9.33 23.50
C ASP A 408 10.96 8.42 23.84
N TYR A 409 9.84 9.00 24.32
CA TYR A 409 8.64 8.25 24.62
C TYR A 409 8.07 7.51 23.39
N VAL A 410 8.08 8.15 22.21
CA VAL A 410 7.60 7.53 20.94
C VAL A 410 8.56 6.45 20.47
N TYR A 411 9.88 6.71 20.50
CA TYR A 411 10.87 5.77 19.96
C TYR A 411 11.11 4.56 20.89
N ASP A 412 10.97 4.73 22.21
CA ASP A 412 11.09 3.64 23.20
C ASP A 412 9.94 2.62 23.08
N ASP A 413 8.74 3.06 22.67
CA ASP A 413 7.56 2.20 22.51
C ASP A 413 7.30 1.77 21.04
N LEU A 414 8.23 2.05 20.15
CA LEU A 414 8.08 1.78 18.72
C LEU A 414 8.26 0.30 18.38
N SER A 415 7.28 -0.28 17.71
CA SER A 415 7.41 -1.62 17.12
C SER A 415 8.20 -1.57 15.82
N TYR A 416 9.50 -1.80 15.88
CA TYR A 416 10.37 -1.82 14.69
C TYR A 416 9.97 -2.89 13.64
N THR A 417 9.29 -3.95 14.07
CA THR A 417 8.76 -4.98 13.15
C THR A 417 7.67 -4.41 12.24
N ASN A 418 6.84 -3.52 12.80
CA ASN A 418 5.69 -2.93 12.11
C ASN A 418 5.93 -1.47 11.70
N LYS A 419 7.19 -1.01 11.66
CA LYS A 419 7.50 0.39 11.33
C LYS A 419 6.98 0.83 9.97
N ASN A 420 6.85 -0.10 9.01
CA ASN A 420 6.32 0.19 7.67
C ASN A 420 4.83 0.57 7.67
N ASP A 421 4.13 0.38 8.78
CA ASP A 421 2.71 0.72 8.94
C ASP A 421 2.50 2.14 9.49
N ILE A 422 3.58 2.88 9.76
CA ILE A 422 3.53 4.27 10.24
C ILE A 422 3.09 5.18 9.09
N ALA A 423 2.08 6.01 9.35
CA ALA A 423 1.58 7.02 8.43
C ALA A 423 1.39 8.38 9.14
N CYS A 424 1.53 9.48 8.36
CA CYS A 424 1.28 10.86 8.81
C CYS A 424 -0.12 11.32 8.41
#